data_283ea2b61907405215981b5e78e1c60c
#
_entry.id   283ea2b61907405215981b5e78e1c60c
#
_cell.length_a   1.000
_cell.length_b   1.000
_cell.length_c   1.000
_cell.angle_alpha   90.00
_cell.angle_beta   90.00
_cell.angle_gamma   90.00
#
_symmetry.space_group_name_H-M   'P 1'
#
loop_
_entity.id
_entity.type
_entity.pdbx_description
1 polymer ?
#
loop_
_entity_poly.entity_id
_entity_poly.type
_entity_poly.pdbx_seq_one_letter_code
_entity_poly.pdbx_strand_id
1 'polypeptide(L)'
;MKYLPIILNVILFALVGHLYYLNSKLTKNTTSQIVMPPASMNGGARIAYVNGDTLDANYEWLKAQKEAIQQRMTNAEKSLSNKEEALMKDASALQEKFQSGTMTQADAEKADMALRQRAQKLEEEKARLSKSLGEDQKKAFNDLYANVETKLKTLSSQIGYDYILSYSRGGQILLANDSLDITKEVLELLNAKEQK
;
A
#
# COMPACT_ATOMS: atom_id res chain seq x y z
N MET A 1 -66.16 -19.56 -17.12
CA MET A 1 -64.71 -19.50 -17.38
C MET A 1 -64.10 -18.07 -17.30
N LYS A 2 -64.64 -17.17 -16.44
CA LYS A 2 -64.19 -15.77 -16.35
C LYS A 2 -62.87 -15.57 -15.54
N TYR A 3 -62.48 -16.57 -14.76
CA TYR A 3 -61.30 -16.44 -13.87
C TYR A 3 -60.02 -17.10 -14.40
N LEU A 4 -60.10 -17.80 -15.53
CA LEU A 4 -58.96 -18.51 -16.13
C LEU A 4 -57.75 -17.56 -16.44
N PRO A 5 -57.95 -16.36 -17.04
CA PRO A 5 -56.84 -15.46 -17.33
C PRO A 5 -56.23 -14.86 -16.05
N ILE A 6 -56.99 -14.71 -14.98
CA ILE A 6 -56.49 -14.21 -13.69
C ILE A 6 -55.60 -15.25 -13.03
N ILE A 7 -56.02 -16.53 -13.02
CA ILE A 7 -55.24 -17.64 -12.47
C ILE A 7 -53.94 -17.82 -13.25
N LEU A 8 -54.00 -17.70 -14.58
CA LEU A 8 -52.83 -17.81 -15.44
C LEU A 8 -51.80 -16.69 -15.16
N ASN A 9 -52.26 -15.46 -14.95
CA ASN A 9 -51.38 -14.34 -14.58
C ASN A 9 -50.74 -14.52 -13.20
N VAL A 10 -51.46 -15.01 -12.21
CA VAL A 10 -50.92 -15.28 -10.87
C VAL A 10 -49.82 -16.35 -10.94
N ILE A 11 -50.03 -17.42 -11.70
CA ILE A 11 -49.02 -18.46 -11.93
C ILE A 11 -47.78 -17.88 -12.65
N LEU A 12 -47.98 -17.02 -13.64
CA LEU A 12 -46.88 -16.37 -14.37
C LEU A 12 -46.05 -15.47 -13.43
N PHE A 13 -46.70 -14.67 -12.58
CA PHE A 13 -45.99 -13.86 -11.59
C PHE A 13 -45.24 -14.71 -10.57
N ALA A 14 -45.81 -15.83 -10.12
CA ALA A 14 -45.11 -16.77 -9.23
C ALA A 14 -43.88 -17.40 -9.88
N LEU A 15 -43.98 -17.77 -11.18
CA LEU A 15 -42.85 -18.31 -11.95
C LEU A 15 -41.74 -17.24 -12.19
N VAL A 16 -42.13 -16.01 -12.52
CA VAL A 16 -41.16 -14.91 -12.69
C VAL A 16 -40.48 -14.58 -11.36
N GLY A 17 -41.21 -14.54 -10.27
CA GLY A 17 -40.64 -14.34 -8.92
C GLY A 17 -39.68 -15.47 -8.52
N HIS A 18 -40.04 -16.73 -8.85
CA HIS A 18 -39.17 -17.89 -8.62
C HIS A 18 -37.91 -17.87 -9.48
N LEU A 19 -38.01 -17.49 -10.75
CA LEU A 19 -36.86 -17.30 -11.65
C LEU A 19 -35.96 -16.17 -11.16
N TYR A 20 -36.53 -15.07 -10.68
CA TYR A 20 -35.75 -13.96 -10.13
C TYR A 20 -35.00 -14.37 -8.83
N TYR A 21 -35.67 -15.17 -7.98
CA TYR A 21 -35.07 -15.73 -6.77
C TYR A 21 -33.90 -16.70 -7.10
N LEU A 22 -34.07 -17.56 -8.11
CA LEU A 22 -33.02 -18.46 -8.58
C LEU A 22 -31.85 -17.68 -9.21
N ASN A 23 -32.15 -16.67 -10.00
CA ASN A 23 -31.12 -15.81 -10.61
C ASN A 23 -30.34 -15.01 -9.54
N SER A 24 -31.02 -14.52 -8.52
CA SER A 24 -30.42 -13.85 -7.36
C SER A 24 -29.51 -14.77 -6.52
N LYS A 25 -29.81 -16.06 -6.47
CA LYS A 25 -28.93 -17.05 -5.83
C LYS A 25 -27.71 -17.40 -6.69
N LEU A 26 -27.88 -17.46 -8.02
CA LEU A 26 -26.79 -17.71 -8.96
C LEU A 26 -25.80 -16.54 -9.02
N THR A 27 -26.28 -15.30 -8.95
CA THR A 27 -25.41 -14.11 -8.92
C THR A 27 -24.64 -13.95 -7.60
N LYS A 28 -25.09 -14.53 -6.50
CA LYS A 28 -24.33 -14.49 -5.22
C LYS A 28 -23.14 -15.46 -5.18
N ASN A 29 -23.08 -16.42 -6.07
CA ASN A 29 -21.98 -17.41 -6.17
C ASN A 29 -21.07 -17.18 -7.37
N THR A 30 -21.17 -16.04 -8.06
CA THR A 30 -20.16 -15.65 -9.02
C THR A 30 -18.95 -15.16 -8.23
N THR A 31 -18.14 -16.09 -7.75
CA THR A 31 -16.71 -15.85 -7.61
C THR A 31 -16.29 -15.29 -8.96
N SER A 32 -15.90 -14.05 -9.01
CA SER A 32 -15.34 -13.44 -10.22
C SER A 32 -14.20 -14.34 -10.66
N GLN A 33 -14.47 -15.26 -11.59
CA GLN A 33 -13.40 -15.97 -12.25
C GLN A 33 -12.65 -14.93 -13.04
N ILE A 34 -11.47 -14.57 -12.54
CA ILE A 34 -10.54 -13.70 -13.24
C ILE A 34 -10.20 -14.43 -14.53
N VAL A 35 -10.81 -13.99 -15.63
CA VAL A 35 -10.57 -14.57 -16.97
C VAL A 35 -9.27 -13.98 -17.48
N MET A 36 -8.17 -14.72 -17.29
CA MET A 36 -6.89 -14.36 -17.86
C MET A 36 -6.87 -14.59 -19.37
N PRO A 37 -6.29 -13.67 -20.18
CA PRO A 37 -6.10 -13.92 -21.59
C PRO A 37 -5.27 -15.20 -21.80
N PRO A 38 -5.62 -16.03 -22.79
CA PRO A 38 -4.90 -17.29 -23.02
C PRO A 38 -3.45 -17.00 -23.42
N ALA A 39 -2.52 -17.70 -22.79
CA ALA A 39 -1.12 -17.65 -23.17
C ALA A 39 -0.95 -18.14 -24.62
N SER A 40 -0.14 -17.46 -25.42
CA SER A 40 0.09 -17.82 -26.84
C SER A 40 0.63 -19.24 -26.97
N MET A 41 -0.08 -20.11 -27.72
CA MET A 41 0.18 -21.56 -27.82
C MET A 41 1.15 -21.94 -28.97
N ASN A 42 2.16 -21.16 -29.26
CA ASN A 42 3.12 -21.50 -30.32
C ASN A 42 4.45 -21.99 -29.74
N GLY A 43 4.49 -23.16 -29.12
CA GLY A 43 5.74 -23.92 -28.83
C GLY A 43 6.89 -23.20 -28.11
N GLY A 44 6.71 -21.93 -27.74
CA GLY A 44 7.64 -21.08 -27.00
C GLY A 44 7.15 -20.81 -25.56
N ALA A 45 8.02 -20.18 -24.75
CA ALA A 45 7.67 -19.77 -23.40
C ALA A 45 6.46 -18.80 -23.42
N ARG A 46 5.49 -19.05 -22.55
CA ARG A 46 4.29 -18.22 -22.39
C ARG A 46 4.62 -17.06 -21.49
N ILE A 47 4.67 -15.86 -22.06
CA ILE A 47 5.10 -14.65 -21.38
C ILE A 47 3.91 -13.70 -21.23
N ALA A 48 3.76 -13.09 -20.07
CA ALA A 48 2.90 -11.96 -19.83
C ALA A 48 3.68 -10.85 -19.10
N TYR A 49 3.08 -9.67 -19.01
CA TYR A 49 3.67 -8.63 -18.17
C TYR A 49 2.61 -7.92 -17.32
N VAL A 50 3.09 -7.30 -16.26
CA VAL A 50 2.32 -6.42 -15.38
C VAL A 50 2.96 -5.04 -15.43
N ASN A 51 2.16 -4.00 -15.65
CA ASN A 51 2.60 -2.62 -15.59
C ASN A 51 2.82 -2.21 -14.12
N GLY A 52 4.10 -2.10 -13.74
CA GLY A 52 4.52 -1.76 -12.38
C GLY A 52 4.05 -0.38 -11.94
N ASP A 53 3.99 0.60 -12.85
CA ASP A 53 3.52 1.96 -12.53
C ASP A 53 2.03 1.95 -12.22
N THR A 54 1.25 1.19 -12.98
CA THR A 54 -0.19 1.02 -12.75
C THR A 54 -0.47 0.24 -11.46
N LEU A 55 0.34 -0.78 -11.18
CA LEU A 55 0.26 -1.56 -9.94
C LEU A 55 0.58 -0.68 -8.74
N ASP A 56 1.64 0.11 -8.81
CA ASP A 56 2.05 1.07 -7.78
C ASP A 56 0.94 2.11 -7.48
N ALA A 57 0.25 2.55 -8.52
CA ALA A 57 -0.82 3.54 -8.40
C ALA A 57 -2.15 2.97 -7.89
N ASN A 58 -2.42 1.65 -8.04
CA ASN A 58 -3.76 1.09 -7.82
C ASN A 58 -3.81 -0.09 -6.83
N TYR A 59 -2.67 -0.60 -6.36
CA TYR A 59 -2.65 -1.64 -5.35
C TYR A 59 -2.93 -1.04 -3.96
N GLU A 60 -4.10 -1.35 -3.37
CA GLU A 60 -4.58 -0.73 -2.12
C GLU A 60 -3.65 -0.97 -0.94
N TRP A 61 -3.11 -2.17 -0.80
CA TRP A 61 -2.16 -2.48 0.27
C TRP A 61 -0.89 -1.60 0.17
N LEU A 62 -0.35 -1.42 -1.05
CA LEU A 62 0.84 -0.60 -1.26
C LEU A 62 0.58 0.88 -0.98
N LYS A 63 -0.59 1.40 -1.36
CA LYS A 63 -1.02 2.76 -0.99
C LYS A 63 -1.05 2.94 0.52
N ALA A 64 -1.66 2.01 1.24
CA ALA A 64 -1.72 2.05 2.70
C ALA A 64 -0.33 2.01 3.35
N GLN A 65 0.61 1.21 2.82
CA GLN A 65 2.00 1.20 3.31
C GLN A 65 2.71 2.54 3.05
N LYS A 66 2.56 3.11 1.87
CA LYS A 66 3.14 4.42 1.54
C LYS A 66 2.60 5.52 2.44
N GLU A 67 1.29 5.55 2.65
CA GLU A 67 0.64 6.52 3.56
C GLU A 67 1.14 6.37 5.00
N ALA A 68 1.25 5.14 5.50
CA ALA A 68 1.76 4.88 6.85
C ALA A 68 3.21 5.36 7.03
N ILE A 69 4.07 5.09 6.05
CA ILE A 69 5.48 5.56 6.06
C ILE A 69 5.52 7.09 5.99
N GLN A 70 4.72 7.71 5.10
CA GLN A 70 4.64 9.17 4.96
C GLN A 70 4.16 9.85 6.25
N GLN A 71 3.12 9.32 6.88
CA GLN A 71 2.63 9.83 8.17
C GLN A 71 3.71 9.72 9.26
N ARG A 72 4.41 8.59 9.31
CA ARG A 72 5.51 8.40 10.26
C ARG A 72 6.64 9.40 10.04
N MET A 73 6.99 9.66 8.78
CA MET A 73 8.00 10.67 8.42
C MET A 73 7.58 12.08 8.85
N THR A 74 6.35 12.49 8.52
CA THR A 74 5.82 13.80 8.91
C THR A 74 5.76 13.98 10.43
N ASN A 75 5.35 12.93 11.17
CA ASN A 75 5.31 12.97 12.63
C ASN A 75 6.72 13.06 13.23
N ALA A 76 7.68 12.35 12.67
CA ALA A 76 9.08 12.39 13.07
C ALA A 76 9.68 13.79 12.84
N GLU A 77 9.49 14.36 11.66
CA GLU A 77 9.94 15.72 11.31
C GLU A 77 9.38 16.76 12.27
N LYS A 78 8.05 16.71 12.53
CA LYS A 78 7.40 17.63 13.48
C LYS A 78 7.95 17.47 14.89
N SER A 79 8.16 16.24 15.35
CA SER A 79 8.73 15.97 16.67
C SER A 79 10.16 16.52 16.81
N LEU A 80 10.99 16.30 15.78
CA LEU A 80 12.37 16.81 15.76
C LEU A 80 12.40 18.34 15.73
N SER A 81 11.58 18.96 14.87
CA SER A 81 11.48 20.43 14.80
C SER A 81 11.08 21.07 16.13
N ASN A 82 10.08 20.49 16.82
CA ASN A 82 9.67 20.97 18.14
C ASN A 82 10.78 20.87 19.19
N LYS A 83 11.58 19.79 19.14
CA LYS A 83 12.72 19.60 20.04
C LYS A 83 13.86 20.56 19.75
N GLU A 84 14.13 20.83 18.46
CA GLU A 84 15.11 21.84 18.03
C GLU A 84 14.71 23.23 18.49
N GLU A 85 13.45 23.61 18.29
CA GLU A 85 12.92 24.90 18.74
C GLU A 85 13.03 25.05 20.28
N ALA A 86 12.65 24.00 21.02
CA ALA A 86 12.78 23.99 22.48
C ALA A 86 14.24 24.15 22.92
N LEU A 87 15.18 23.45 22.25
CA LEU A 87 16.59 23.54 22.54
C LEU A 87 17.15 24.96 22.27
N MET A 88 16.74 25.58 21.17
CA MET A 88 17.11 26.96 20.83
C MET A 88 16.56 27.96 21.85
N LYS A 89 15.30 27.79 22.27
CA LYS A 89 14.67 28.63 23.28
C LYS A 89 15.36 28.52 24.63
N ASP A 90 15.69 27.29 25.04
CA ASP A 90 16.40 27.05 26.31
C ASP A 90 17.81 27.66 26.27
N ALA A 91 18.52 27.57 25.14
CA ALA A 91 19.84 28.18 24.95
C ALA A 91 19.77 29.73 25.01
N SER A 92 18.76 30.34 24.36
CA SER A 92 18.57 31.78 24.43
C SER A 92 18.23 32.26 25.83
N ALA A 93 17.36 31.53 26.56
CA ALA A 93 16.99 31.84 27.93
C ALA A 93 18.19 31.70 28.89
N LEU A 94 19.06 30.71 28.67
CA LEU A 94 20.29 30.56 29.43
C LEU A 94 21.23 31.77 29.25
N GLN A 95 21.41 32.22 28.00
CA GLN A 95 22.23 33.36 27.66
C GLN A 95 21.70 34.66 28.30
N GLU A 96 20.38 34.89 28.25
CA GLU A 96 19.72 36.04 28.86
C GLU A 96 19.91 36.07 30.38
N LYS A 97 19.68 34.95 31.08
CA LYS A 97 19.87 34.84 32.53
C LYS A 97 21.31 35.05 32.95
N PHE A 98 22.27 34.60 32.17
CA PHE A 98 23.67 34.83 32.42
C PHE A 98 24.05 36.32 32.26
N GLN A 99 23.59 36.96 31.15
CA GLN A 99 23.87 38.37 30.86
C GLN A 99 23.21 39.31 31.89
N SER A 100 22.02 38.96 32.37
CA SER A 100 21.31 39.75 33.40
C SER A 100 21.86 39.56 34.82
N GLY A 101 22.87 38.70 35.01
CA GLY A 101 23.47 38.42 36.34
C GLY A 101 22.55 37.66 37.29
N THR A 102 21.45 37.08 36.76
CA THR A 102 20.48 36.31 37.59
C THR A 102 20.91 34.85 37.78
N MET A 103 22.05 34.46 37.22
CA MET A 103 22.57 33.09 37.29
C MET A 103 24.06 33.12 37.67
N THR A 104 24.48 32.18 38.53
CA THR A 104 25.90 32.00 38.85
C THR A 104 26.65 31.34 37.70
N GLN A 105 27.98 31.52 37.63
CA GLN A 105 28.81 30.87 36.61
C GLN A 105 28.71 29.34 36.69
N ALA A 106 28.72 28.77 37.89
CA ALA A 106 28.63 27.33 38.09
C ALA A 106 27.28 26.76 37.60
N ASP A 107 26.19 27.50 37.77
CA ASP A 107 24.86 27.09 37.28
C ASP A 107 24.77 27.23 35.76
N ALA A 108 25.38 28.26 35.17
CA ALA A 108 25.46 28.44 33.74
C ALA A 108 26.24 27.30 33.06
N GLU A 109 27.38 26.88 33.62
CA GLU A 109 28.18 25.76 33.12
C GLU A 109 27.40 24.45 33.19
N LYS A 110 26.65 24.17 34.27
CA LYS A 110 25.78 22.99 34.36
C LYS A 110 24.67 23.01 33.34
N ALA A 111 24.04 24.16 33.13
CA ALA A 111 22.96 24.31 32.15
C ALA A 111 23.49 24.15 30.73
N ASP A 112 24.66 24.70 30.40
CA ASP A 112 25.32 24.52 29.08
C ASP A 112 25.65 23.05 28.81
N MET A 113 26.20 22.33 29.81
CA MET A 113 26.44 20.89 29.67
C MET A 113 25.14 20.11 29.42
N ALA A 114 24.05 20.47 30.12
CA ALA A 114 22.74 19.81 29.89
C ALA A 114 22.20 20.10 28.48
N LEU A 115 22.34 21.31 27.96
CA LEU A 115 21.96 21.68 26.62
C LEU A 115 22.76 20.89 25.55
N ARG A 116 24.07 20.79 25.73
CA ARG A 116 24.96 19.99 24.86
C ARG A 116 24.55 18.52 24.83
N GLN A 117 24.25 17.93 25.99
CA GLN A 117 23.76 16.55 26.06
C GLN A 117 22.42 16.38 25.35
N ARG A 118 21.49 17.34 25.47
CA ARG A 118 20.22 17.31 24.74
C ARG A 118 20.42 17.43 23.23
N ALA A 119 21.32 18.33 22.79
CA ALA A 119 21.67 18.47 21.40
C ALA A 119 22.25 17.15 20.81
N GLN A 120 23.18 16.52 21.52
CA GLN A 120 23.72 15.23 21.12
C GLN A 120 22.63 14.15 21.01
N LYS A 121 21.76 14.04 22.03
CA LYS A 121 20.63 13.07 21.98
C LYS A 121 19.69 13.33 20.81
N LEU A 122 19.47 14.58 20.44
CA LEU A 122 18.63 14.95 19.31
C LEU A 122 19.26 14.49 17.99
N GLU A 123 20.57 14.66 17.81
CA GLU A 123 21.29 14.17 16.65
C GLU A 123 21.29 12.61 16.55
N GLU A 124 21.46 11.94 17.70
CA GLU A 124 21.32 10.48 17.78
C GLU A 124 19.89 10.02 17.43
N GLU A 125 18.87 10.76 17.84
CA GLU A 125 17.48 10.48 17.51
C GLU A 125 17.21 10.68 16.02
N LYS A 126 17.71 11.75 15.40
CA LYS A 126 17.65 11.97 13.93
C LYS A 126 18.25 10.80 13.15
N ALA A 127 19.46 10.41 13.54
CA ALA A 127 20.15 9.29 12.88
C ALA A 127 19.36 7.98 13.01
N ARG A 128 18.81 7.70 14.19
CA ARG A 128 17.97 6.52 14.45
C ARG A 128 16.69 6.52 13.64
N LEU A 129 16.00 7.67 13.57
CA LEU A 129 14.77 7.82 12.79
C LEU A 129 15.03 7.63 11.30
N SER A 130 16.08 8.26 10.76
CA SER A 130 16.46 8.11 9.36
C SER A 130 16.75 6.65 9.01
N LYS A 131 17.51 5.93 9.86
CA LYS A 131 17.78 4.50 9.67
C LYS A 131 16.49 3.68 9.71
N SER A 132 15.63 3.91 10.70
CA SER A 132 14.38 3.17 10.87
C SER A 132 13.41 3.38 9.71
N LEU A 133 13.30 4.62 9.18
CA LEU A 133 12.48 4.89 7.99
C LEU A 133 13.02 4.19 6.74
N GLY A 134 14.34 4.12 6.58
CA GLY A 134 14.95 3.35 5.49
C GLY A 134 14.69 1.84 5.61
N GLU A 135 14.71 1.31 6.83
CA GLU A 135 14.35 -0.09 7.11
C GLU A 135 12.88 -0.38 6.82
N ASP A 136 11.97 0.56 7.19
CA ASP A 136 10.53 0.44 6.89
C ASP A 136 10.27 0.42 5.38
N GLN A 137 10.93 1.31 4.61
CA GLN A 137 10.82 1.33 3.16
C GLN A 137 11.31 0.02 2.53
N LYS A 138 12.48 -0.46 2.97
CA LYS A 138 13.03 -1.74 2.50
C LYS A 138 12.09 -2.91 2.83
N LYS A 139 11.54 -2.90 4.04
CA LYS A 139 10.58 -3.93 4.46
C LYS A 139 9.33 -3.90 3.61
N ALA A 140 8.71 -2.71 3.41
CA ALA A 140 7.52 -2.55 2.57
C ALA A 140 7.77 -3.04 1.13
N PHE A 141 8.95 -2.77 0.58
CA PHE A 141 9.36 -3.27 -0.74
C PHE A 141 9.44 -4.81 -0.77
N ASN A 142 10.12 -5.41 0.20
CA ASN A 142 10.24 -6.87 0.27
C ASN A 142 8.86 -7.55 0.48
N ASP A 143 8.01 -6.98 1.34
CA ASP A 143 6.67 -7.48 1.60
C ASP A 143 5.78 -7.37 0.34
N LEU A 144 5.93 -6.29 -0.46
CA LEU A 144 5.26 -6.16 -1.75
C LEU A 144 5.61 -7.33 -2.69
N TYR A 145 6.91 -7.59 -2.89
CA TYR A 145 7.34 -8.69 -3.76
C TYR A 145 6.86 -10.04 -3.26
N ALA A 146 6.97 -10.30 -1.96
CA ALA A 146 6.51 -11.55 -1.37
C ALA A 146 4.99 -11.75 -1.54
N ASN A 147 4.19 -10.70 -1.35
CA ASN A 147 2.74 -10.73 -1.56
C ASN A 147 2.38 -10.99 -3.01
N VAL A 148 3.00 -10.24 -3.93
CA VAL A 148 2.78 -10.40 -5.38
C VAL A 148 3.19 -11.81 -5.83
N GLU A 149 4.39 -12.26 -5.44
CA GLU A 149 4.89 -13.59 -5.79
C GLU A 149 3.97 -14.70 -5.28
N THR A 150 3.53 -14.62 -4.02
CA THR A 150 2.63 -15.61 -3.42
C THR A 150 1.30 -15.68 -4.17
N LYS A 151 0.70 -14.53 -4.47
CA LYS A 151 -0.56 -14.45 -5.22
C LYS A 151 -0.40 -14.95 -6.66
N LEU A 152 0.69 -14.57 -7.34
CA LEU A 152 0.98 -15.04 -8.70
C LEU A 152 1.30 -16.54 -8.75
N LYS A 153 2.01 -17.11 -7.77
CA LYS A 153 2.23 -18.56 -7.68
C LYS A 153 0.93 -19.35 -7.54
N THR A 154 -0.01 -18.86 -6.75
CA THR A 154 -1.32 -19.49 -6.62
C THR A 154 -2.07 -19.49 -7.94
N LEU A 155 -1.90 -18.46 -8.75
CA LEU A 155 -2.49 -18.35 -10.08
C LEU A 155 -1.71 -19.10 -11.17
N SER A 156 -0.38 -19.17 -11.08
CA SER A 156 0.46 -19.73 -12.17
C SER A 156 0.07 -21.15 -12.55
N SER A 157 -0.37 -21.95 -11.56
CA SER A 157 -0.93 -23.30 -11.82
C SER A 157 -2.24 -23.26 -12.62
N GLN A 158 -2.97 -22.14 -12.62
CA GLN A 158 -4.27 -21.98 -13.30
C GLN A 158 -4.15 -21.24 -14.63
N ILE A 159 -3.22 -20.28 -14.73
CA ILE A 159 -3.08 -19.37 -15.89
C ILE A 159 -2.08 -19.87 -16.93
N GLY A 160 -1.16 -20.72 -16.55
CA GLY A 160 -0.23 -21.37 -17.49
C GLY A 160 0.81 -20.45 -18.09
N TYR A 161 1.18 -19.31 -17.47
CA TYR A 161 2.33 -18.51 -17.89
C TYR A 161 3.63 -19.08 -17.33
N ASP A 162 4.68 -19.08 -18.15
CA ASP A 162 6.02 -19.49 -17.73
C ASP A 162 6.81 -18.31 -17.15
N TYR A 163 6.49 -17.08 -17.62
CA TYR A 163 7.09 -15.83 -17.13
C TYR A 163 6.03 -14.73 -17.01
N ILE A 164 6.07 -14.00 -15.90
CA ILE A 164 5.36 -12.73 -15.72
C ILE A 164 6.42 -11.67 -15.45
N LEU A 165 6.53 -10.72 -16.38
CA LEU A 165 7.56 -9.68 -16.34
C LEU A 165 6.98 -8.39 -15.75
N SER A 166 7.82 -7.59 -15.10
CA SER A 166 7.45 -6.23 -14.69
C SER A 166 7.81 -5.25 -15.79
N TYR A 167 6.83 -4.52 -16.30
CA TYR A 167 7.01 -3.39 -17.23
C TYR A 167 6.80 -2.09 -16.47
N SER A 168 7.73 -1.16 -16.54
CA SER A 168 7.61 0.18 -15.99
C SER A 168 8.36 1.18 -16.86
N ARG A 169 7.96 2.45 -16.81
CA ARG A 169 8.64 3.51 -17.56
C ARG A 169 10.09 3.66 -17.06
N GLY A 170 11.05 3.54 -17.98
CA GLY A 170 12.48 3.56 -17.65
C GLY A 170 13.02 2.25 -17.07
N GLY A 171 12.20 1.18 -17.04
CA GLY A 171 12.63 -0.16 -16.65
C GLY A 171 13.44 -0.87 -17.73
N GLN A 172 13.72 -2.16 -17.51
CA GLN A 172 14.54 -2.97 -18.42
C GLN A 172 13.81 -3.38 -19.70
N ILE A 173 12.46 -3.42 -19.67
CA ILE A 173 11.63 -3.74 -20.81
C ILE A 173 11.26 -2.43 -21.49
N LEU A 174 11.75 -2.22 -22.73
CA LEU A 174 11.53 -0.99 -23.49
C LEU A 174 10.21 -0.98 -24.24
N LEU A 175 9.74 -2.15 -24.66
CA LEU A 175 8.51 -2.32 -25.43
C LEU A 175 7.85 -3.65 -25.05
N ALA A 176 6.56 -3.63 -24.84
CA ALA A 176 5.73 -4.81 -24.64
C ALA A 176 4.46 -4.66 -25.48
N ASN A 177 3.92 -5.78 -25.96
CA ASN A 177 2.66 -5.81 -26.70
C ASN A 177 1.49 -5.80 -25.70
N ASP A 178 0.53 -4.90 -25.89
CA ASP A 178 -0.65 -4.74 -25.02
C ASP A 178 -1.45 -6.05 -24.84
N SER A 179 -1.40 -6.94 -25.85
CA SER A 179 -2.05 -8.26 -25.75
C SER A 179 -1.44 -9.19 -24.68
N LEU A 180 -0.26 -8.86 -24.15
CA LEU A 180 0.42 -9.59 -23.09
C LEU A 180 0.23 -8.91 -21.71
N ASP A 181 -0.51 -7.80 -21.65
CA ASP A 181 -0.78 -7.08 -20.42
C ASP A 181 -1.85 -7.79 -19.59
N ILE A 182 -1.47 -8.22 -18.38
CA ILE A 182 -2.37 -8.83 -17.39
C ILE A 182 -2.47 -7.99 -16.12
N THR A 183 -2.16 -6.70 -16.21
CA THR A 183 -2.11 -5.80 -15.05
C THR A 183 -3.45 -5.72 -14.33
N LYS A 184 -4.55 -5.64 -15.10
CA LYS A 184 -5.90 -5.52 -14.54
C LYS A 184 -6.27 -6.76 -13.72
N GLU A 185 -6.05 -7.94 -14.29
CA GLU A 185 -6.36 -9.22 -13.66
C GLU A 185 -5.51 -9.43 -12.39
N VAL A 186 -4.24 -9.05 -12.45
CA VAL A 186 -3.35 -9.12 -11.28
C VAL A 186 -3.79 -8.13 -10.20
N LEU A 187 -4.19 -6.90 -10.56
CA LEU A 187 -4.72 -5.92 -9.60
C LEU A 187 -6.02 -6.41 -8.95
N GLU A 188 -6.94 -6.97 -9.71
CA GLU A 188 -8.16 -7.56 -9.17
C GLU A 188 -7.86 -8.65 -8.15
N LEU A 189 -6.86 -9.50 -8.44
CA LEU A 189 -6.41 -10.54 -7.53
C LEU A 189 -5.75 -9.97 -6.27
N LEU A 190 -4.86 -8.99 -6.42
CA LEU A 190 -4.12 -8.40 -5.31
C LEU A 190 -5.05 -7.63 -4.37
N ASN A 191 -6.06 -6.94 -4.91
CA ASN A 191 -7.05 -6.17 -4.16
C ASN A 191 -8.24 -7.01 -3.69
N ALA A 192 -8.39 -8.25 -4.16
CA ALA A 192 -9.41 -9.15 -3.67
C ALA A 192 -9.24 -9.37 -2.17
N LYS A 193 -10.28 -9.06 -1.38
CA LYS A 193 -10.29 -9.34 0.06
C LYS A 193 -10.24 -10.85 0.24
N GLU A 194 -9.31 -11.33 1.03
CA GLU A 194 -9.33 -12.72 1.46
C GLU A 194 -10.66 -12.97 2.19
N GLN A 195 -11.50 -13.79 1.59
CA GLN A 195 -12.69 -14.29 2.28
C GLN A 195 -12.19 -15.19 3.41
N LYS A 196 -12.30 -14.68 4.64
CA LYS A 196 -12.09 -15.48 5.86
C LYS A 196 -13.23 -16.47 6.05
#